data_520d83ecc3639357f2ef7699408ff451
#
_entry.id   520d83ecc3639357f2ef7699408ff451
#
_cell.length_a   1.000
_cell.length_b   1.000
_cell.length_c   1.000
_cell.angle_alpha   90.00
_cell.angle_beta   90.00
_cell.angle_gamma   90.00
#
_symmetry.space_group_name_H-M   'P 1'
#
loop_
_entity.id
_entity.type
_entity.pdbx_description
1 polymer ?
#
loop_
_entity_poly.entity_id
_entity_poly.type
_entity_poly.pdbx_seq_one_letter_code
_entity_poly.pdbx_strand_id
1 'polypeptide(L)'
;MLQPEQVRAFAAEVETTLGPADMLINNAGQGRVSTFADTEDQAWLDELQLKFFSVIHATRAFLPQLERSPNASIVCVNSLLAVQPEPHMVATSAARAGVHNLVRSLATEFAPKGIRVNGILLGLVESGQWRRRFEARPEADRHLDWAAWTARLAQHKHIQLGRLGLPQEAARAILFLASPLSSYTTGSHIDVSGGLSRHA
;
A
#
# COMPACT_ATOMS: atom_id res chain seq x y z
N MET A 1 -9.37 -8.31 -8.12
CA MET A 1 -9.62 -7.35 -7.02
C MET A 1 -10.75 -6.35 -7.32
N LEU A 2 -10.95 -5.95 -8.58
CA LEU A 2 -11.99 -4.98 -8.96
C LEU A 2 -13.38 -5.60 -9.15
N GLN A 3 -13.47 -6.91 -9.28
CA GLN A 3 -14.73 -7.64 -9.44
C GLN A 3 -15.04 -8.40 -8.13
N PRO A 4 -16.01 -7.96 -7.32
CA PRO A 4 -16.30 -8.52 -6.01
C PRO A 4 -16.57 -10.02 -6.02
N GLU A 5 -17.27 -10.51 -7.08
CA GLU A 5 -17.59 -11.93 -7.23
C GLU A 5 -16.33 -12.80 -7.36
N GLN A 6 -15.35 -12.34 -8.15
CA GLN A 6 -14.09 -13.06 -8.32
C GLN A 6 -13.27 -13.05 -7.01
N VAL A 7 -13.35 -11.98 -6.24
CA VAL A 7 -12.68 -11.91 -4.95
C VAL A 7 -13.29 -12.86 -3.94
N ARG A 8 -14.63 -12.98 -3.94
CA ARG A 8 -15.34 -13.97 -3.10
C ARG A 8 -15.00 -15.40 -3.51
N ALA A 9 -15.01 -15.69 -4.81
CA ALA A 9 -14.65 -17.02 -5.32
C ALA A 9 -13.21 -17.39 -4.93
N PHE A 10 -12.28 -16.43 -5.07
CA PHE A 10 -10.88 -16.62 -4.65
C PHE A 10 -10.75 -16.87 -3.14
N ALA A 11 -11.47 -16.15 -2.30
CA ALA A 11 -11.45 -16.37 -0.85
C ALA A 11 -11.97 -17.76 -0.48
N ALA A 12 -13.03 -18.25 -1.14
CA ALA A 12 -13.55 -19.60 -0.95
C ALA A 12 -12.58 -20.69 -1.44
N GLU A 13 -11.91 -20.45 -2.56
CA GLU A 13 -10.87 -21.35 -3.08
C GLU A 13 -9.67 -21.45 -2.12
N VAL A 14 -9.21 -20.33 -1.57
CA VAL A 14 -8.14 -20.30 -0.55
C VAL A 14 -8.55 -21.16 0.65
N GLU A 15 -9.76 -20.97 1.18
CA GLU A 15 -10.23 -21.71 2.34
C GLU A 15 -10.31 -23.23 2.07
N THR A 16 -10.76 -23.61 0.88
CA THR A 16 -10.92 -25.03 0.50
C THR A 16 -9.59 -25.73 0.28
N THR A 17 -8.59 -25.01 -0.27
CA THR A 17 -7.32 -25.62 -0.70
C THR A 17 -6.21 -25.49 0.32
N LEU A 18 -6.20 -24.39 1.09
CA LEU A 18 -5.11 -24.06 2.02
C LEU A 18 -5.57 -23.95 3.49
N GLY A 19 -6.89 -23.96 3.71
CA GLY A 19 -7.48 -23.66 5.01
C GLY A 19 -7.79 -22.18 5.18
N PRO A 20 -8.41 -21.79 6.32
CA PRO A 20 -8.80 -20.41 6.59
C PRO A 20 -7.59 -19.48 6.69
N ALA A 21 -7.72 -18.29 6.15
CA ALA A 21 -6.68 -17.29 6.23
C ALA A 21 -6.62 -16.63 7.63
N ASP A 22 -5.43 -16.52 8.19
CA ASP A 22 -5.17 -15.80 9.43
C ASP A 22 -4.78 -14.34 9.19
N MET A 23 -4.20 -14.05 8.04
CA MET A 23 -3.63 -12.75 7.72
C MET A 23 -4.02 -12.32 6.31
N LEU A 24 -4.50 -11.08 6.17
CA LEU A 24 -4.82 -10.48 4.87
C LEU A 24 -3.90 -9.31 4.59
N ILE A 25 -3.13 -9.40 3.49
CA ILE A 25 -2.24 -8.33 3.04
C ILE A 25 -2.83 -7.67 1.79
N ASN A 26 -3.36 -6.46 1.95
CA ASN A 26 -3.86 -5.64 0.86
C ASN A 26 -2.70 -4.86 0.21
N ASN A 27 -2.06 -5.46 -0.79
CA ASN A 27 -0.86 -4.91 -1.45
C ASN A 27 -1.11 -4.47 -2.90
N ALA A 28 -2.23 -4.82 -3.52
CA ALA A 28 -2.50 -4.50 -4.91
C ALA A 28 -2.60 -2.98 -5.15
N GLY A 29 -1.91 -2.48 -6.16
CA GLY A 29 -1.97 -1.07 -6.51
C GLY A 29 -0.86 -0.64 -7.47
N GLN A 30 -1.07 0.50 -8.11
CA GLN A 30 -0.07 1.21 -8.92
C GLN A 30 -0.29 2.72 -8.80
N GLY A 31 0.72 3.53 -9.12
CA GLY A 31 0.59 4.98 -9.16
C GLY A 31 0.12 5.45 -10.54
N ARG A 32 -0.73 6.47 -10.59
CA ARG A 32 -1.13 7.20 -11.81
C ARG A 32 -0.72 8.66 -11.66
N VAL A 33 -0.02 9.19 -12.66
CA VAL A 33 0.22 10.63 -12.75
C VAL A 33 -1.11 11.31 -13.13
N SER A 34 -1.50 12.33 -12.38
CA SER A 34 -2.74 13.06 -12.56
C SER A 34 -2.64 14.45 -11.92
N THR A 35 -3.04 15.49 -12.66
CA THR A 35 -3.26 16.83 -12.12
C THR A 35 -4.76 17.05 -11.95
N PHE A 36 -5.17 18.03 -11.15
CA PHE A 36 -6.59 18.28 -10.94
C PHE A 36 -7.29 18.69 -12.26
N ALA A 37 -6.65 19.55 -13.02
CA ALA A 37 -7.24 20.11 -14.26
C ALA A 37 -7.39 19.07 -15.38
N ASP A 38 -6.46 18.11 -15.47
CA ASP A 38 -6.39 17.17 -16.59
C ASP A 38 -6.92 15.77 -16.23
N THR A 39 -7.49 15.60 -15.04
CA THR A 39 -7.98 14.29 -14.60
C THR A 39 -9.50 14.22 -14.75
N GLU A 40 -9.95 13.43 -15.71
CA GLU A 40 -11.36 13.17 -15.97
C GLU A 40 -12.02 12.37 -14.83
N ASP A 41 -13.34 12.49 -14.67
CA ASP A 41 -14.11 11.79 -13.63
C ASP A 41 -13.89 10.27 -13.64
N GLN A 42 -13.81 9.66 -14.82
CA GLN A 42 -13.54 8.22 -14.92
C GLN A 42 -12.19 7.84 -14.32
N ALA A 43 -11.17 8.68 -14.50
CA ALA A 43 -9.85 8.43 -13.90
C ALA A 43 -9.86 8.53 -12.37
N TRP A 44 -10.67 9.42 -11.81
CA TRP A 44 -10.93 9.47 -10.35
C TRP A 44 -11.60 8.19 -9.85
N LEU A 45 -12.65 7.73 -10.56
CA LEU A 45 -13.34 6.49 -10.22
C LEU A 45 -12.41 5.27 -10.30
N ASP A 46 -11.58 5.18 -11.34
CA ASP A 46 -10.59 4.11 -11.52
C ASP A 46 -9.59 4.08 -10.34
N GLU A 47 -9.10 5.24 -9.89
CA GLU A 47 -8.19 5.34 -8.77
C GLU A 47 -8.85 4.88 -7.45
N LEU A 48 -10.10 5.28 -7.22
CA LEU A 48 -10.88 4.82 -6.07
C LEU A 48 -11.15 3.31 -6.14
N GLN A 49 -11.54 2.80 -7.31
CA GLN A 49 -11.76 1.36 -7.51
C GLN A 49 -10.50 0.56 -7.23
N LEU A 50 -9.36 0.99 -7.80
CA LEU A 50 -8.11 0.25 -7.67
C LEU A 50 -7.52 0.28 -6.26
N LYS A 51 -7.63 1.40 -5.54
CA LYS A 51 -6.93 1.58 -4.27
C LYS A 51 -7.83 1.45 -3.05
N PHE A 52 -9.07 1.91 -3.14
CA PHE A 52 -9.98 1.94 -2.01
C PHE A 52 -10.94 0.75 -2.02
N PHE A 53 -11.69 0.55 -3.11
CA PHE A 53 -12.64 -0.57 -3.19
C PHE A 53 -11.96 -1.94 -3.24
N SER A 54 -10.76 -2.06 -3.81
CA SER A 54 -10.01 -3.31 -3.77
C SER A 54 -9.73 -3.79 -2.34
N VAL A 55 -9.43 -2.87 -1.41
CA VAL A 55 -9.27 -3.17 0.01
C VAL A 55 -10.60 -3.60 0.63
N ILE A 56 -11.69 -2.89 0.33
CA ILE A 56 -13.02 -3.22 0.83
C ILE A 56 -13.46 -4.60 0.37
N HIS A 57 -13.31 -4.91 -0.93
CA HIS A 57 -13.73 -6.20 -1.50
C HIS A 57 -12.96 -7.36 -0.89
N ALA A 58 -11.62 -7.24 -0.78
CA ALA A 58 -10.79 -8.28 -0.18
C ALA A 58 -11.11 -8.46 1.30
N THR A 59 -11.21 -7.36 2.05
CA THR A 59 -11.54 -7.42 3.48
C THR A 59 -12.89 -8.10 3.72
N ARG A 60 -13.94 -7.73 2.97
CA ARG A 60 -15.26 -8.37 3.07
C ARG A 60 -15.24 -9.86 2.75
N ALA A 61 -14.49 -10.25 1.71
CA ALA A 61 -14.44 -11.64 1.28
C ALA A 61 -13.70 -12.54 2.30
N PHE A 62 -12.65 -12.05 2.93
CA PHE A 62 -11.86 -12.80 3.89
C PHE A 62 -12.31 -12.65 5.36
N LEU A 63 -13.17 -11.68 5.67
CA LEU A 63 -13.62 -11.41 7.04
C LEU A 63 -14.15 -12.65 7.77
N PRO A 64 -15.00 -13.52 7.16
CA PRO A 64 -15.48 -14.73 7.85
C PRO A 64 -14.37 -15.71 8.25
N GLN A 65 -13.27 -15.76 7.50
CA GLN A 65 -12.11 -16.59 7.82
C GLN A 65 -11.31 -15.96 8.96
N LEU A 66 -11.04 -14.64 8.88
CA LEU A 66 -10.31 -13.90 9.89
C LEU A 66 -11.00 -13.92 11.27
N GLU A 67 -12.35 -13.89 11.31
CA GLU A 67 -13.12 -13.97 12.56
C GLU A 67 -12.94 -15.30 13.31
N ARG A 68 -12.47 -16.34 12.64
CA ARG A 68 -12.20 -17.66 13.24
C ARG A 68 -10.74 -17.86 13.63
N SER A 69 -9.88 -16.93 13.23
CA SER A 69 -8.45 -17.02 13.49
C SER A 69 -8.08 -16.49 14.88
N PRO A 70 -7.24 -17.20 15.63
CA PRO A 70 -6.73 -16.71 16.91
C PRO A 70 -5.67 -15.61 16.76
N ASN A 71 -5.16 -15.38 15.55
CA ASN A 71 -4.09 -14.43 15.26
C ASN A 71 -4.45 -13.49 14.09
N ALA A 72 -5.73 -13.15 13.95
CA ALA A 72 -6.24 -12.40 12.82
C ALA A 72 -5.59 -11.02 12.66
N SER A 73 -5.15 -10.73 11.44
CA SER A 73 -4.63 -9.40 11.11
C SER A 73 -4.88 -9.00 9.66
N ILE A 74 -5.06 -7.70 9.45
CA ILE A 74 -5.16 -7.06 8.13
C ILE A 74 -4.06 -6.02 8.05
N VAL A 75 -3.25 -6.07 6.98
CA VAL A 75 -2.24 -5.05 6.70
C VAL A 75 -2.50 -4.41 5.35
N CYS A 76 -2.68 -3.09 5.34
CA CYS A 76 -2.87 -2.32 4.11
C CYS A 76 -1.55 -1.68 3.68
N VAL A 77 -1.07 -2.02 2.48
CA VAL A 77 0.09 -1.37 1.87
C VAL A 77 -0.35 -0.07 1.24
N ASN A 78 -0.06 1.02 1.93
CA ASN A 78 -0.41 2.36 1.51
C ASN A 78 0.84 3.15 1.08
N SER A 79 0.73 4.44 0.88
CA SER A 79 1.81 5.31 0.44
C SER A 79 1.84 6.57 1.30
N LEU A 80 2.99 7.21 1.40
CA LEU A 80 3.13 8.55 1.96
C LEU A 80 2.19 9.57 1.31
N LEU A 81 1.79 9.35 0.05
CA LEU A 81 0.81 10.20 -0.64
C LEU A 81 -0.53 10.32 0.12
N ALA A 82 -0.82 9.41 1.05
CA ALA A 82 -2.01 9.49 1.90
C ALA A 82 -1.98 10.65 2.90
N VAL A 83 -0.79 11.09 3.30
CA VAL A 83 -0.57 12.14 4.32
C VAL A 83 0.30 13.27 3.80
N GLN A 84 1.04 13.04 2.72
CA GLN A 84 1.94 14.00 2.06
C GLN A 84 1.66 13.96 0.54
N PRO A 85 0.57 14.62 0.07
CA PRO A 85 0.19 14.61 -1.34
C PRO A 85 1.20 15.32 -2.22
N GLU A 86 1.34 14.86 -3.48
CA GLU A 86 2.13 15.54 -4.52
C GLU A 86 1.19 16.07 -5.62
N PRO A 87 1.44 17.29 -6.16
CA PRO A 87 0.53 17.96 -7.10
C PRO A 87 0.22 17.16 -8.36
N HIS A 88 1.17 16.32 -8.83
CA HIS A 88 1.02 15.48 -10.03
C HIS A 88 0.49 14.06 -9.72
N MET A 89 -0.06 13.85 -8.51
CA MET A 89 -0.60 12.56 -8.05
C MET A 89 -1.95 12.73 -7.34
N VAL A 90 -2.74 13.73 -7.74
CA VAL A 90 -3.91 14.20 -6.98
C VAL A 90 -4.95 13.11 -6.72
N ALA A 91 -5.35 12.37 -7.76
CA ALA A 91 -6.35 11.30 -7.62
C ALA A 91 -5.82 10.11 -6.79
N THR A 92 -4.55 9.74 -7.03
CA THR A 92 -3.86 8.72 -6.22
C THR A 92 -3.78 9.12 -4.75
N SER A 93 -3.42 10.37 -4.45
CA SER A 93 -3.30 10.87 -3.06
C SER A 93 -4.64 10.85 -2.35
N ALA A 94 -5.71 11.30 -2.99
CA ALA A 94 -7.06 11.29 -2.44
C ALA A 94 -7.54 9.87 -2.11
N ALA A 95 -7.37 8.92 -3.05
CA ALA A 95 -7.73 7.52 -2.82
C ALA A 95 -6.90 6.88 -1.68
N ARG A 96 -5.61 7.21 -1.59
CA ARG A 96 -4.71 6.73 -0.51
C ARG A 96 -5.05 7.34 0.86
N ALA A 97 -5.48 8.60 0.91
CA ALA A 97 -5.99 9.22 2.13
C ALA A 97 -7.26 8.51 2.63
N GLY A 98 -8.16 8.11 1.73
CA GLY A 98 -9.30 7.26 2.05
C GLY A 98 -8.90 5.93 2.69
N VAL A 99 -7.92 5.22 2.13
CA VAL A 99 -7.39 3.97 2.71
C VAL A 99 -6.77 4.21 4.08
N HIS A 100 -6.02 5.31 4.26
CA HIS A 100 -5.42 5.66 5.55
C HIS A 100 -6.47 5.82 6.65
N ASN A 101 -7.56 6.50 6.37
CA ASN A 101 -8.68 6.65 7.29
C ASN A 101 -9.42 5.32 7.51
N LEU A 102 -9.65 4.54 6.43
CA LEU A 102 -10.32 3.25 6.49
C LEU A 102 -9.62 2.28 7.44
N VAL A 103 -8.28 2.23 7.45
CA VAL A 103 -7.51 1.39 8.39
C VAL A 103 -7.89 1.69 9.84
N ARG A 104 -8.03 2.96 10.22
CA ARG A 104 -8.43 3.35 11.58
C ARG A 104 -9.87 2.95 11.89
N SER A 105 -10.78 3.16 10.96
CA SER A 105 -12.19 2.78 11.09
C SER A 105 -12.34 1.28 11.29
N LEU A 106 -11.70 0.48 10.43
CA LEU A 106 -11.74 -0.98 10.53
C LEU A 106 -11.05 -1.50 11.80
N ALA A 107 -9.96 -0.86 12.24
CA ALA A 107 -9.30 -1.21 13.50
C ALA A 107 -10.24 -1.09 14.71
N THR A 108 -11.03 -0.02 14.76
CA THR A 108 -12.04 0.19 15.80
C THR A 108 -13.19 -0.82 15.70
N GLU A 109 -13.70 -1.04 14.49
CA GLU A 109 -14.83 -1.94 14.25
C GLU A 109 -14.48 -3.40 14.52
N PHE A 110 -13.24 -3.83 14.18
CA PHE A 110 -12.85 -5.24 14.24
C PHE A 110 -12.09 -5.61 15.53
N ALA A 111 -11.69 -4.65 16.35
CA ALA A 111 -11.03 -4.93 17.63
C ALA A 111 -11.86 -5.86 18.55
N PRO A 112 -13.19 -5.70 18.70
CA PRO A 112 -14.02 -6.62 19.49
C PRO A 112 -14.04 -8.05 18.94
N LYS A 113 -13.67 -8.25 17.66
CA LYS A 113 -13.55 -9.55 17.00
C LYS A 113 -12.14 -10.15 17.08
N GLY A 114 -11.23 -9.50 17.79
CA GLY A 114 -9.84 -9.93 17.90
C GLY A 114 -8.98 -9.70 16.63
N ILE A 115 -9.47 -8.93 15.65
CA ILE A 115 -8.77 -8.68 14.39
C ILE A 115 -8.03 -7.34 14.47
N ARG A 116 -6.71 -7.35 14.30
CA ARG A 116 -5.90 -6.13 14.21
C ARG A 116 -5.88 -5.62 12.77
N VAL A 117 -5.98 -4.31 12.59
CA VAL A 117 -5.91 -3.68 11.27
C VAL A 117 -4.89 -2.56 11.30
N ASN A 118 -3.84 -2.68 10.49
CA ASN A 118 -2.74 -1.72 10.41
C ASN A 118 -2.36 -1.42 8.96
N GLY A 119 -1.49 -0.46 8.77
CA GLY A 119 -0.96 -0.12 7.45
C GLY A 119 0.53 0.17 7.49
N ILE A 120 1.12 0.23 6.30
CA ILE A 120 2.44 0.83 6.09
C ILE A 120 2.30 2.01 5.14
N LEU A 121 3.11 3.04 5.33
CA LEU A 121 3.21 4.19 4.42
C LEU A 121 4.53 4.07 3.66
N LEU A 122 4.45 3.64 2.40
CA LEU A 122 5.62 3.51 1.55
C LEU A 122 6.04 4.86 0.98
N GLY A 123 7.33 5.15 1.09
CA GLY A 123 8.01 6.13 0.25
C GLY A 123 8.37 5.54 -1.12
N LEU A 124 9.55 5.87 -1.62
CA LEU A 124 10.07 5.35 -2.87
C LEU A 124 10.80 4.01 -2.62
N VAL A 125 10.15 2.92 -3.02
CA VAL A 125 10.70 1.56 -2.93
C VAL A 125 10.92 1.04 -4.35
N GLU A 126 12.02 0.32 -4.58
CA GLU A 126 12.33 -0.31 -5.87
C GLU A 126 11.17 -1.18 -6.36
N SER A 127 10.82 -1.05 -7.61
CA SER A 127 9.71 -1.77 -8.24
C SER A 127 9.88 -1.81 -9.75
N GLY A 128 9.11 -2.65 -10.43
CA GLY A 128 9.04 -2.65 -11.89
C GLY A 128 8.65 -1.29 -12.49
N GLN A 129 7.88 -0.46 -11.78
CA GLN A 129 7.57 0.90 -12.22
C GLN A 129 8.81 1.78 -12.26
N TRP A 130 9.69 1.71 -11.27
CA TRP A 130 10.95 2.45 -11.25
C TRP A 130 11.94 1.94 -12.27
N ARG A 131 11.97 0.63 -12.53
CA ARG A 131 12.80 0.05 -13.60
C ARG A 131 12.36 0.56 -14.98
N ARG A 132 11.06 0.56 -15.28
CA ARG A 132 10.53 1.15 -16.53
C ARG A 132 10.85 2.63 -16.67
N ARG A 133 10.78 3.42 -15.58
CA ARG A 133 11.16 4.84 -15.60
C ARG A 133 12.66 5.04 -15.85
N PHE A 134 13.48 4.18 -15.31
CA PHE A 134 14.92 4.17 -15.60
C PHE A 134 15.21 3.85 -17.06
N GLU A 135 14.56 2.85 -17.63
CA GLU A 135 14.68 2.51 -19.05
C GLU A 135 14.23 3.64 -19.97
N ALA A 136 13.16 4.33 -19.62
CA ALA A 136 12.59 5.47 -20.37
C ALA A 136 13.21 6.83 -19.99
N ARG A 137 14.34 6.86 -19.27
CA ARG A 137 14.97 8.10 -18.82
C ARG A 137 15.46 8.97 -20.00
N PRO A 138 15.50 10.32 -19.81
CA PRO A 138 15.99 11.24 -20.84
C PRO A 138 17.43 10.95 -21.26
N GLU A 139 17.78 11.35 -22.48
CA GLU A 139 19.14 11.20 -23.05
C GLU A 139 20.23 11.70 -22.11
N ALA A 140 20.01 12.87 -21.46
CA ALA A 140 20.95 13.46 -20.52
C ALA A 140 21.29 12.54 -19.33
N ASP A 141 20.44 11.57 -19.00
CA ASP A 141 20.60 10.64 -17.89
C ASP A 141 21.09 9.25 -18.32
N ARG A 142 21.21 8.99 -19.62
CA ARG A 142 21.58 7.66 -20.15
C ARG A 142 22.97 7.18 -19.75
N HIS A 143 23.87 8.10 -19.42
CA HIS A 143 25.19 7.78 -18.91
C HIS A 143 25.20 7.23 -17.47
N LEU A 144 24.09 7.40 -16.72
CA LEU A 144 23.96 6.89 -15.35
C LEU A 144 23.57 5.42 -15.35
N ASP A 145 24.22 4.61 -14.55
CA ASP A 145 23.76 3.29 -14.19
C ASP A 145 22.56 3.36 -13.21
N TRP A 146 22.01 2.21 -12.86
CA TRP A 146 20.87 2.13 -11.94
C TRP A 146 21.17 2.75 -10.57
N ALA A 147 22.34 2.46 -10.01
CA ALA A 147 22.72 2.91 -8.67
C ALA A 147 22.88 4.45 -8.64
N ALA A 148 23.60 5.01 -9.61
CA ALA A 148 23.79 6.46 -9.72
C ALA A 148 22.46 7.20 -10.00
N TRP A 149 21.60 6.64 -10.85
CA TRP A 149 20.30 7.22 -11.17
C TRP A 149 19.38 7.24 -9.94
N THR A 150 19.30 6.12 -9.20
CA THR A 150 18.46 6.03 -7.98
C THR A 150 19.00 6.90 -6.85
N ALA A 151 20.32 7.01 -6.69
CA ALA A 151 20.93 7.91 -5.71
C ALA A 151 20.61 9.38 -6.04
N ARG A 152 20.70 9.79 -7.31
CA ARG A 152 20.31 11.14 -7.75
C ARG A 152 18.80 11.40 -7.54
N LEU A 153 17.96 10.41 -7.81
CA LEU A 153 16.53 10.49 -7.53
C LEU A 153 16.26 10.65 -6.03
N ALA A 154 16.95 9.89 -5.19
CA ALA A 154 16.83 9.97 -3.73
C ALA A 154 17.24 11.35 -3.21
N GLN A 155 18.32 11.92 -3.72
CA GLN A 155 18.77 13.29 -3.40
C GLN A 155 17.72 14.32 -3.81
N HIS A 156 17.22 14.25 -5.05
CA HIS A 156 16.19 15.17 -5.56
C HIS A 156 14.89 15.10 -4.75
N LYS A 157 14.51 13.91 -4.29
CA LYS A 157 13.32 13.68 -3.46
C LYS A 157 13.57 13.89 -1.96
N HIS A 158 14.80 14.22 -1.56
CA HIS A 158 15.19 14.41 -0.16
C HIS A 158 14.96 13.16 0.72
N ILE A 159 15.26 11.98 0.19
CA ILE A 159 15.27 10.74 0.99
C ILE A 159 16.51 10.75 1.87
N GLN A 160 16.35 10.77 3.19
CA GLN A 160 17.45 10.94 4.14
C GLN A 160 18.48 9.79 4.09
N LEU A 161 18.02 8.56 3.83
CA LEU A 161 18.90 7.39 3.66
C LEU A 161 19.64 7.37 2.31
N GLY A 162 19.43 8.36 1.41
CA GLY A 162 20.17 8.55 0.17
C GLY A 162 19.95 7.49 -0.91
N ARG A 163 18.93 6.63 -0.77
CA ARG A 163 18.61 5.55 -1.71
C ARG A 163 17.12 5.23 -1.73
N LEU A 164 16.67 4.50 -2.73
CA LEU A 164 15.36 3.87 -2.68
C LEU A 164 15.36 2.72 -1.65
N GLY A 165 14.19 2.47 -1.05
CA GLY A 165 13.98 1.28 -0.24
C GLY A 165 13.99 0.02 -1.09
N LEU A 166 14.29 -1.13 -0.47
CA LEU A 166 14.18 -2.43 -1.10
C LEU A 166 12.80 -3.04 -0.80
N PRO A 167 12.23 -3.87 -1.70
CA PRO A 167 10.98 -4.57 -1.44
C PRO A 167 11.01 -5.39 -0.14
N GLN A 168 12.15 -5.97 0.20
CA GLN A 168 12.35 -6.74 1.43
C GLN A 168 12.24 -5.88 2.70
N GLU A 169 12.58 -4.60 2.64
CA GLU A 169 12.44 -3.68 3.77
C GLU A 169 10.97 -3.40 4.05
N ALA A 170 10.17 -3.19 3.01
CA ALA A 170 8.72 -3.09 3.13
C ALA A 170 8.09 -4.40 3.65
N ALA A 171 8.53 -5.55 3.12
CA ALA A 171 8.03 -6.86 3.53
C ALA A 171 8.28 -7.15 5.01
N ARG A 172 9.42 -6.71 5.59
CA ARG A 172 9.72 -6.86 7.02
C ARG A 172 8.73 -6.07 7.89
N ALA A 173 8.36 -4.85 7.50
CA ALA A 173 7.36 -4.07 8.21
C ALA A 173 5.95 -4.70 8.12
N ILE A 174 5.59 -5.23 6.95
CA ILE A 174 4.35 -5.97 6.75
C ILE A 174 4.34 -7.21 7.65
N LEU A 175 5.41 -8.01 7.64
CA LEU A 175 5.54 -9.22 8.46
C LEU A 175 5.39 -8.91 9.96
N PHE A 176 6.04 -7.85 10.44
CA PHE A 176 5.89 -7.41 11.83
C PHE A 176 4.42 -7.11 12.16
N LEU A 177 3.74 -6.29 11.35
CA LEU A 177 2.35 -5.91 11.59
C LEU A 177 1.37 -7.08 11.43
N ALA A 178 1.65 -8.02 10.54
CA ALA A 178 0.81 -9.19 10.32
C ALA A 178 0.96 -10.23 11.45
N SER A 179 2.16 -10.38 11.98
CA SER A 179 2.47 -11.42 12.97
C SER A 179 2.04 -11.06 14.39
N PRO A 180 2.02 -12.04 15.32
CA PRO A 180 1.78 -11.81 16.76
C PRO A 180 2.80 -10.90 17.45
N LEU A 181 3.95 -10.60 16.82
CA LEU A 181 4.94 -9.64 17.35
C LEU A 181 4.35 -8.23 17.55
N SER A 182 3.29 -7.89 16.81
CA SER A 182 2.57 -6.63 16.96
C SER A 182 1.22 -6.79 17.67
N SER A 183 1.10 -7.72 18.61
CA SER A 183 -0.16 -8.10 19.26
C SER A 183 -0.90 -6.95 19.96
N TYR A 184 -0.21 -5.88 20.33
CA TYR A 184 -0.79 -4.69 20.96
C TYR A 184 -0.81 -3.47 19.99
N THR A 185 -0.81 -3.72 18.67
CA THR A 185 -0.78 -2.68 17.65
C THR A 185 -1.96 -2.84 16.71
N THR A 186 -2.89 -1.86 16.71
CA THR A 186 -3.99 -1.75 15.76
C THR A 186 -4.30 -0.29 15.46
N GLY A 187 -4.85 0.01 14.29
CA GLY A 187 -5.13 1.39 13.82
C GLY A 187 -3.89 2.23 13.51
N SER A 188 -2.72 1.60 13.45
CA SER A 188 -1.43 2.27 13.31
C SER A 188 -0.87 2.15 11.88
N HIS A 189 0.04 3.07 11.55
CA HIS A 189 0.80 3.02 10.30
C HIS A 189 2.29 3.09 10.61
N ILE A 190 3.07 2.22 9.97
CA ILE A 190 4.54 2.29 9.98
C ILE A 190 5.00 3.03 8.73
N ASP A 191 5.82 4.07 8.92
CA ASP A 191 6.50 4.76 7.83
C ASP A 191 7.71 3.93 7.35
N VAL A 192 7.70 3.59 6.07
CA VAL A 192 8.79 2.85 5.39
C VAL A 192 9.24 3.71 4.21
N SER A 193 9.92 4.82 4.50
CA SER A 193 10.22 5.85 3.49
C SER A 193 11.68 6.30 3.44
N GLY A 194 12.52 5.79 4.34
CA GLY A 194 13.92 6.23 4.40
C GLY A 194 14.07 7.69 4.83
N GLY A 195 13.11 8.23 5.58
CA GLY A 195 13.10 9.63 6.02
C GLY A 195 12.56 10.61 4.96
N LEU A 196 11.84 10.12 3.95
CA LEU A 196 11.14 10.98 2.98
C LEU A 196 9.92 11.69 3.61
N SER A 197 9.32 11.08 4.65
CA SER A 197 8.21 11.67 5.38
C SER A 197 8.60 12.97 6.05
N ARG A 198 7.70 13.96 5.98
CA ARG A 198 7.82 15.25 6.67
C ARG A 198 6.88 15.35 7.86
N HIS A 199 6.20 14.27 8.17
CA HIS A 199 5.25 14.18 9.28
C HIS A 199 5.84 13.26 10.36
N ALA A 200 5.83 13.74 11.58
CA ALA A 200 6.16 12.96 12.77
C ALA A 200 4.95 12.13 13.22
#